data_d1a39350bb9251fae28e1601edbfe63f
#
_entry.id   d1a39350bb9251fae28e1601edbfe63f
#
_cell.length_a   1.000
_cell.length_b   1.000
_cell.length_c   1.000
_cell.angle_alpha   90.00
_cell.angle_beta   90.00
_cell.angle_gamma   90.00
#
_symmetry.space_group_name_H-M   'P 1'
#
loop_
_entity.id
_entity.type
_entity.pdbx_description
1 polymer ?
#
loop_
_entity_poly.entity_id
_entity_poly.type
_entity_poly.pdbx_seq_one_letter_code
_entity_poly.pdbx_strand_id
1 'polypeptide(L)'
;MRRLTVFLAVLPVAARAHDVQAELASGPALGWGAEWWVLMLLALSLLLYAAGLARLWPRSHLARGRLVRQAAWFGAGWIMLVLALASPLDAAGSYAFSAHMVQHEILMIMAAPLLVLGRPLALWLWAFGAAGRLGIAAATRRPGVRAAWGALTAPVNAWLLHFAALWMWHVPACFQAALASNGMHALQHTSFLASALLFWWAVLGREGGTHGRGGAIIYLFTTMMHTGALGALFTMSGSAWYPLYGNRAQLFGLGPLEDQQLGGLIMWIPGGFAYLAAGLVLCARWLRQGPGPRTAEARP
;
A
#
# COMPACT_ATOMS: atom_id res chain seq x y z
N MET A 1 -10.91 -37.28 14.77
CA MET A 1 -11.18 -35.83 14.78
C MET A 1 -10.15 -35.17 15.70
N ARG A 2 -9.01 -34.71 15.18
CA ARG A 2 -8.00 -33.94 15.93
C ARG A 2 -8.16 -32.47 15.59
N ARG A 3 -8.56 -31.69 16.59
CA ARG A 3 -8.63 -30.23 16.51
C ARG A 3 -7.21 -29.67 16.52
N LEU A 4 -6.78 -29.11 15.40
CA LEU A 4 -5.52 -28.36 15.30
C LEU A 4 -5.81 -26.95 15.81
N THR A 5 -5.49 -26.69 17.07
CA THR A 5 -5.50 -25.35 17.66
C THR A 5 -4.21 -24.68 17.24
N VAL A 6 -4.29 -23.76 16.30
CA VAL A 6 -3.17 -22.90 15.91
C VAL A 6 -3.04 -21.82 16.97
N PHE A 7 -2.10 -21.97 17.89
CA PHE A 7 -1.63 -20.91 18.77
C PHE A 7 -0.83 -19.91 17.93
N LEU A 8 -1.41 -18.73 17.68
CA LEU A 8 -0.64 -17.55 17.29
C LEU A 8 0.11 -17.08 18.55
N ALA A 9 1.37 -17.53 18.67
CA ALA A 9 2.29 -16.98 19.64
C ALA A 9 2.66 -15.56 19.21
N VAL A 10 2.03 -14.56 19.83
CA VAL A 10 2.48 -13.17 19.81
C VAL A 10 3.74 -13.12 20.67
N LEU A 11 4.91 -13.21 20.02
CA LEU A 11 6.18 -12.97 20.70
C LEU A 11 6.22 -11.48 21.11
N PRO A 12 6.52 -11.16 22.37
CA PRO A 12 6.77 -9.79 22.78
C PRO A 12 8.06 -9.33 22.11
N VAL A 13 7.93 -8.48 21.08
CA VAL A 13 9.05 -7.73 20.55
C VAL A 13 9.44 -6.75 21.64
N ALA A 14 10.61 -6.95 22.25
CA ALA A 14 11.18 -5.99 23.19
C ALA A 14 11.36 -4.67 22.45
N ALA A 15 10.45 -3.74 22.66
CA ALA A 15 10.56 -2.38 22.17
C ALA A 15 11.76 -1.75 22.89
N ARG A 16 12.87 -1.54 22.16
CA ARG A 16 13.87 -0.58 22.58
C ARG A 16 13.23 0.78 22.39
N ALA A 17 12.82 1.39 23.49
CA ALA A 17 12.52 2.82 23.51
C ALA A 17 13.78 3.53 23.05
N HIS A 18 13.75 4.16 21.88
CA HIS A 18 14.84 5.00 21.44
C HIS A 18 15.00 6.13 22.45
N ASP A 19 16.20 6.27 23.01
CA ASP A 19 16.52 7.37 23.91
C ASP A 19 16.64 8.64 23.06
N VAL A 20 15.55 9.38 22.97
CA VAL A 20 15.38 10.59 22.15
C VAL A 20 16.49 11.63 22.42
N GLN A 21 16.98 11.71 23.67
CA GLN A 21 18.03 12.66 24.02
C GLN A 21 19.41 12.22 23.53
N ALA A 22 19.71 10.92 23.54
CA ALA A 22 20.95 10.39 23.01
C ALA A 22 21.02 10.50 21.48
N GLU A 23 19.89 10.31 20.78
CA GLU A 23 19.78 10.48 19.31
C GLU A 23 19.97 11.94 18.87
N LEU A 24 19.41 12.91 19.59
CA LEU A 24 19.62 14.34 19.31
C LEU A 24 21.07 14.78 19.49
N ALA A 25 21.83 14.13 20.40
CA ALA A 25 23.24 14.43 20.64
C ALA A 25 24.19 13.81 19.60
N SER A 26 23.80 12.66 19.00
CA SER A 26 24.63 11.94 18.02
C SER A 26 24.33 12.30 16.55
N GLY A 27 23.26 13.07 16.29
CA GLY A 27 22.75 13.36 14.95
C GLY A 27 21.94 12.18 14.35
N PRO A 28 21.20 12.41 13.25
CA PRO A 28 20.35 11.39 12.68
C PRO A 28 21.19 10.27 12.06
N ALA A 29 21.05 9.06 12.56
CA ALA A 29 21.61 7.87 11.93
C ALA A 29 20.77 7.50 10.68
N LEU A 30 20.89 8.29 9.61
CA LEU A 30 20.19 8.05 8.34
C LEU A 30 20.90 6.93 7.56
N GLY A 31 20.69 5.70 7.98
CA GLY A 31 21.28 4.52 7.36
C GLY A 31 20.27 3.69 6.57
N TRP A 32 20.76 2.78 5.73
CA TRP A 32 19.96 1.70 5.16
C TRP A 32 19.75 0.63 6.24
N GLY A 33 18.52 0.18 6.41
CA GLY A 33 18.17 -0.87 7.35
C GLY A 33 16.68 -0.88 7.61
N ALA A 34 16.20 -1.99 8.10
CA ALA A 34 14.83 -2.16 8.57
C ALA A 34 14.82 -3.23 9.65
N GLU A 35 13.72 -3.36 10.36
CA GLU A 35 13.47 -4.48 11.25
C GLU A 35 13.67 -5.81 10.49
N TRP A 36 14.36 -6.77 11.10
CA TRP A 36 14.74 -8.04 10.45
C TRP A 36 13.55 -8.78 9.81
N TRP A 37 12.37 -8.72 10.39
CA TRP A 37 11.16 -9.36 9.86
C TRP A 37 10.64 -8.65 8.59
N VAL A 38 10.83 -7.33 8.46
CA VAL A 38 10.52 -6.58 7.22
C VAL A 38 11.43 -7.06 6.10
N LEU A 39 12.74 -7.15 6.38
CA LEU A 39 13.70 -7.67 5.40
C LEU A 39 13.39 -9.11 4.99
N MET A 40 12.99 -9.96 5.95
CA MET A 40 12.55 -11.33 5.67
C MET A 40 11.32 -11.35 4.75
N LEU A 41 10.30 -10.53 5.01
CA LEU A 41 9.09 -10.48 4.18
C LEU A 41 9.40 -9.95 2.77
N LEU A 42 10.23 -8.93 2.65
CA LEU A 42 10.70 -8.42 1.36
C LEU A 42 11.46 -9.51 0.58
N ALA A 43 12.41 -10.18 1.21
CA ALA A 43 13.16 -11.27 0.59
C ALA A 43 12.24 -12.43 0.19
N LEU A 44 11.35 -12.87 1.07
CA LEU A 44 10.40 -13.95 0.81
C LEU A 44 9.48 -13.60 -0.37
N SER A 45 8.95 -12.38 -0.43
CA SER A 45 8.08 -11.93 -1.52
C SER A 45 8.80 -11.99 -2.87
N LEU A 46 10.07 -11.53 -2.91
CA LEU A 46 10.91 -11.54 -4.10
C LEU A 46 11.26 -12.97 -4.53
N LEU A 47 11.68 -13.80 -3.59
CA LEU A 47 12.04 -15.21 -3.85
C LEU A 47 10.86 -16.02 -4.38
N LEU A 48 9.68 -15.87 -3.78
CA LEU A 48 8.46 -16.52 -4.26
C LEU A 48 8.08 -16.04 -5.67
N TYR A 49 8.24 -14.74 -5.94
CA TYR A 49 7.96 -14.21 -7.27
C TYR A 49 8.93 -14.74 -8.31
N ALA A 50 10.23 -14.72 -8.04
CA ALA A 50 11.27 -15.23 -8.91
C ALA A 50 11.10 -16.74 -9.17
N ALA A 51 10.85 -17.52 -8.13
CA ALA A 51 10.62 -18.97 -8.25
C ALA A 51 9.36 -19.28 -9.08
N GLY A 52 8.28 -18.55 -8.87
CA GLY A 52 7.06 -18.67 -9.65
C GLY A 52 7.26 -18.31 -11.11
N LEU A 53 7.96 -17.19 -11.38
CA LEU A 53 8.31 -16.75 -12.72
C LEU A 53 9.19 -17.79 -13.43
N ALA A 54 10.23 -18.30 -12.79
CA ALA A 54 11.13 -19.31 -13.36
C ALA A 54 10.38 -20.59 -13.74
N ARG A 55 9.42 -21.04 -12.91
CA ARG A 55 8.60 -22.24 -13.22
C ARG A 55 7.58 -22.02 -14.31
N LEU A 56 7.02 -20.80 -14.41
CA LEU A 56 5.99 -20.46 -15.39
C LEU A 56 6.59 -20.11 -16.76
N TRP A 57 7.80 -19.57 -16.80
CA TRP A 57 8.47 -19.09 -18.00
C TRP A 57 8.52 -20.09 -19.16
N PRO A 58 9.02 -21.33 -18.96
CA PRO A 58 9.11 -22.32 -20.04
C PRO A 58 7.74 -22.78 -20.56
N ARG A 59 6.66 -22.57 -19.80
CA ARG A 59 5.29 -22.99 -20.12
C ARG A 59 4.46 -21.89 -20.81
N SER A 60 5.01 -20.68 -20.93
CA SER A 60 4.25 -19.49 -21.32
C SER A 60 4.77 -18.83 -22.59
N HIS A 61 5.08 -19.60 -23.62
CA HIS A 61 5.66 -19.06 -24.85
C HIS A 61 4.86 -17.91 -25.47
N LEU A 62 3.53 -18.04 -25.55
CA LEU A 62 2.63 -17.01 -26.10
C LEU A 62 2.39 -15.83 -25.12
N ALA A 63 2.68 -15.98 -23.86
CA ALA A 63 2.40 -14.99 -22.82
C ALA A 63 3.67 -14.29 -22.28
N ARG A 64 4.85 -14.53 -22.85
CA ARG A 64 6.13 -13.99 -22.36
C ARG A 64 6.13 -12.47 -22.22
N GLY A 65 5.60 -11.75 -23.19
CA GLY A 65 5.52 -10.29 -23.12
C GLY A 65 4.65 -9.79 -21.95
N ARG A 66 3.60 -10.54 -21.61
CA ARG A 66 2.79 -10.26 -20.43
C ARG A 66 3.57 -10.52 -19.14
N LEU A 67 4.28 -11.64 -19.05
CA LEU A 67 5.11 -11.98 -17.89
C LEU A 67 6.21 -10.96 -17.64
N VAL A 68 6.92 -10.54 -18.70
CA VAL A 68 7.96 -9.49 -18.61
C VAL A 68 7.37 -8.21 -18.06
N ARG A 69 6.22 -7.77 -18.57
CA ARG A 69 5.55 -6.55 -18.10
C ARG A 69 5.10 -6.67 -16.65
N GLN A 70 4.55 -7.84 -16.27
CA GLN A 70 4.16 -8.08 -14.87
C GLN A 70 5.38 -8.10 -13.94
N ALA A 71 6.49 -8.70 -14.37
CA ALA A 71 7.73 -8.72 -13.62
C ALA A 71 8.33 -7.30 -13.47
N ALA A 72 8.26 -6.48 -14.51
CA ALA A 72 8.67 -5.08 -14.43
C ALA A 72 7.83 -4.27 -13.44
N TRP A 73 6.50 -4.43 -13.46
CA TRP A 73 5.61 -3.79 -12.48
C TRP A 73 5.86 -4.26 -11.06
N PHE A 74 6.01 -5.57 -10.86
CA PHE A 74 6.33 -6.11 -9.53
C PHE A 74 7.69 -5.62 -9.04
N GLY A 75 8.73 -5.66 -9.89
CA GLY A 75 10.07 -5.19 -9.53
C GLY A 75 10.07 -3.71 -9.15
N ALA A 76 9.39 -2.86 -9.93
CA ALA A 76 9.24 -1.45 -9.61
C ALA A 76 8.51 -1.24 -8.28
N GLY A 77 7.38 -1.92 -8.04
CA GLY A 77 6.65 -1.85 -6.77
C GLY A 77 7.46 -2.38 -5.58
N TRP A 78 8.23 -3.43 -5.78
CA TRP A 78 9.12 -3.99 -4.77
C TRP A 78 10.27 -3.02 -4.42
N ILE A 79 10.85 -2.35 -5.40
CA ILE A 79 11.86 -1.29 -5.18
C ILE A 79 11.22 -0.14 -4.36
N MET A 80 9.99 0.27 -4.67
CA MET A 80 9.29 1.30 -3.88
C MET A 80 9.09 0.84 -2.43
N LEU A 81 8.77 -0.44 -2.16
CA LEU A 81 8.71 -0.95 -0.80
C LEU A 81 10.06 -0.86 -0.08
N VAL A 82 11.15 -1.22 -0.75
CA VAL A 82 12.51 -1.11 -0.17
C VAL A 82 12.85 0.34 0.12
N LEU A 83 12.55 1.26 -0.80
CA LEU A 83 12.77 2.68 -0.60
C LEU A 83 11.95 3.24 0.57
N ALA A 84 10.71 2.79 0.73
CA ALA A 84 9.87 3.24 1.84
C ALA A 84 10.27 2.63 3.18
N LEU A 85 10.65 1.34 3.24
CA LEU A 85 10.73 0.59 4.49
C LEU A 85 12.15 0.26 4.93
N ALA A 86 13.16 0.43 4.07
CA ALA A 86 14.54 0.03 4.38
C ALA A 86 15.59 1.08 3.97
N SER A 87 15.19 2.19 3.37
CA SER A 87 16.11 3.29 3.02
C SER A 87 16.23 4.31 4.17
N PRO A 88 17.15 5.26 4.06
CA PRO A 88 17.25 6.39 5.00
C PRO A 88 15.95 7.16 5.22
N LEU A 89 14.97 7.02 4.34
CA LEU A 89 13.65 7.64 4.47
C LEU A 89 12.87 7.11 5.69
N ASP A 90 13.01 5.81 6.01
CA ASP A 90 12.38 5.23 7.20
C ASP A 90 12.89 5.87 8.48
N ALA A 91 14.21 6.01 8.59
CA ALA A 91 14.83 6.73 9.71
C ALA A 91 14.42 8.21 9.72
N ALA A 92 14.44 8.89 8.57
CA ALA A 92 14.04 10.31 8.45
C ALA A 92 12.60 10.57 8.92
N GLY A 93 11.70 9.59 8.71
CA GLY A 93 10.33 9.65 9.20
C GLY A 93 10.16 9.75 10.72
N SER A 94 11.20 9.33 11.50
CA SER A 94 11.23 9.51 12.95
C SER A 94 11.61 10.94 13.37
N TYR A 95 12.19 11.72 12.47
CA TYR A 95 12.68 13.09 12.74
C TYR A 95 11.77 14.15 12.15
N ALA A 96 11.13 13.87 11.01
CA ALA A 96 10.28 14.83 10.30
C ALA A 96 8.96 14.23 9.85
N PHE A 97 7.87 14.92 10.11
CA PHE A 97 6.53 14.55 9.65
C PHE A 97 6.46 14.52 8.11
N SER A 98 7.07 15.48 7.44
CA SER A 98 7.12 15.54 5.98
C SER A 98 7.81 14.30 5.38
N ALA A 99 8.92 13.83 5.95
CA ALA A 99 9.58 12.60 5.51
C ALA A 99 8.69 11.36 5.73
N HIS A 100 7.99 11.29 6.86
CA HIS A 100 7.03 10.23 7.16
C HIS A 100 5.86 10.22 6.14
N MET A 101 5.39 11.41 5.72
CA MET A 101 4.36 11.51 4.68
C MET A 101 4.87 11.05 3.31
N VAL A 102 6.11 11.36 2.93
CA VAL A 102 6.72 10.81 1.70
C VAL A 102 6.72 9.27 1.75
N GLN A 103 7.06 8.69 2.87
CA GLN A 103 7.05 7.23 3.05
C GLN A 103 5.65 6.63 2.85
N HIS A 104 4.61 7.23 3.44
CA HIS A 104 3.22 6.81 3.27
C HIS A 104 2.76 6.93 1.81
N GLU A 105 3.08 8.03 1.14
CA GLU A 105 2.74 8.23 -0.27
C GLU A 105 3.42 7.16 -1.15
N ILE A 106 4.70 6.86 -0.94
CA ILE A 106 5.39 5.80 -1.67
C ILE A 106 4.67 4.44 -1.47
N LEU A 107 4.28 4.11 -0.24
CA LEU A 107 3.58 2.85 0.04
C LEU A 107 2.22 2.77 -0.65
N MET A 108 1.42 3.84 -0.59
CA MET A 108 0.02 3.81 -0.99
C MET A 108 -0.23 4.13 -2.45
N ILE A 109 0.49 5.13 -3.02
CA ILE A 109 0.23 5.59 -4.40
C ILE A 109 1.26 5.13 -5.42
N MET A 110 2.40 4.58 -4.98
CA MET A 110 3.43 4.05 -5.88
C MET A 110 3.55 2.53 -5.75
N ALA A 111 3.92 2.01 -4.59
CA ALA A 111 4.15 0.58 -4.39
C ALA A 111 2.87 -0.24 -4.60
N ALA A 112 1.76 0.13 -3.96
CA ALA A 112 0.53 -0.65 -4.02
C ALA A 112 -0.02 -0.84 -5.45
N PRO A 113 -0.22 0.18 -6.30
CA PRO A 113 -0.71 -0.01 -7.66
C PRO A 113 0.26 -0.80 -8.54
N LEU A 114 1.57 -0.58 -8.41
CA LEU A 114 2.59 -1.32 -9.15
C LEU A 114 2.59 -2.80 -8.78
N LEU A 115 2.48 -3.13 -7.50
CA LEU A 115 2.35 -4.51 -7.03
C LEU A 115 1.07 -5.18 -7.54
N VAL A 116 -0.06 -4.47 -7.53
CA VAL A 116 -1.32 -5.00 -8.09
C VAL A 116 -1.18 -5.31 -9.58
N LEU A 117 -0.54 -4.43 -10.36
CA LEU A 117 -0.26 -4.65 -11.78
C LEU A 117 0.72 -5.81 -11.99
N GLY A 118 1.65 -6.01 -11.08
CA GLY A 118 2.60 -7.13 -11.06
C GLY A 118 1.97 -8.50 -10.82
N ARG A 119 0.72 -8.56 -10.33
CA ARG A 119 -0.05 -9.80 -10.04
C ARG A 119 0.73 -10.82 -9.19
N PRO A 120 1.33 -10.45 -8.06
CA PRO A 120 2.20 -11.33 -7.29
C PRO A 120 1.50 -12.60 -6.81
N LEU A 121 0.23 -12.56 -6.41
CA LEU A 121 -0.51 -13.72 -5.92
C LEU A 121 -0.51 -14.89 -6.91
N ALA A 122 -0.66 -14.59 -8.20
CA ALA A 122 -0.65 -15.62 -9.24
C ALA A 122 0.75 -16.24 -9.39
N LEU A 123 1.81 -15.44 -9.36
CA LEU A 123 3.18 -15.92 -9.50
C LEU A 123 3.68 -16.60 -8.21
N TRP A 124 3.35 -16.10 -7.04
CA TRP A 124 3.64 -16.78 -5.77
C TRP A 124 3.01 -18.17 -5.70
N LEU A 125 1.78 -18.33 -6.21
CA LEU A 125 1.16 -19.65 -6.31
C LEU A 125 2.01 -20.61 -7.18
N TRP A 126 2.61 -20.12 -8.26
CA TRP A 126 3.49 -20.91 -9.12
C TRP A 126 4.84 -21.27 -8.47
N ALA A 127 5.25 -20.61 -7.39
CA ALA A 127 6.42 -20.98 -6.62
C ALA A 127 6.29 -22.37 -5.99
N PHE A 128 5.06 -22.86 -5.80
CA PHE A 128 4.80 -24.19 -5.22
C PHE A 128 4.68 -25.28 -6.29
N GLY A 129 4.95 -26.53 -5.91
CA GLY A 129 4.71 -27.70 -6.74
C GLY A 129 3.21 -27.97 -7.00
N ALA A 130 2.87 -28.93 -7.83
CA ALA A 130 1.47 -29.23 -8.19
C ALA A 130 0.60 -29.51 -6.97
N ALA A 131 1.06 -30.34 -6.03
CA ALA A 131 0.33 -30.65 -4.80
C ALA A 131 0.09 -29.39 -3.93
N GLY A 132 1.10 -28.54 -3.77
CA GLY A 132 0.96 -27.28 -3.02
C GLY A 132 -0.05 -26.34 -3.66
N ARG A 133 -0.01 -26.17 -4.99
CA ARG A 133 -0.99 -25.36 -5.72
C ARG A 133 -2.43 -25.88 -5.55
N LEU A 134 -2.61 -27.21 -5.62
CA LEU A 134 -3.92 -27.82 -5.39
C LEU A 134 -4.41 -27.62 -3.96
N GLY A 135 -3.53 -27.76 -2.97
CA GLY A 135 -3.86 -27.52 -1.57
C GLY A 135 -4.27 -26.06 -1.31
N ILE A 136 -3.51 -25.08 -1.83
CA ILE A 136 -3.85 -23.66 -1.73
C ILE A 136 -5.17 -23.38 -2.45
N ALA A 137 -5.36 -23.92 -3.66
CA ALA A 137 -6.60 -23.74 -4.41
C ALA A 137 -7.81 -24.33 -3.66
N ALA A 138 -7.67 -25.49 -3.02
CA ALA A 138 -8.71 -26.09 -2.20
C ALA A 138 -9.03 -25.21 -0.97
N ALA A 139 -8.02 -24.67 -0.31
CA ALA A 139 -8.19 -23.78 0.84
C ALA A 139 -8.90 -22.47 0.45
N THR A 140 -8.49 -21.84 -0.65
CA THR A 140 -9.09 -20.59 -1.13
C THR A 140 -10.51 -20.77 -1.69
N ARG A 141 -10.91 -21.97 -2.08
CA ARG A 141 -12.28 -22.30 -2.51
C ARG A 141 -13.26 -22.52 -1.36
N ARG A 142 -12.80 -22.61 -0.12
CA ARG A 142 -13.69 -22.76 1.05
C ARG A 142 -14.68 -21.58 1.11
N PRO A 143 -15.99 -21.84 1.36
CA PRO A 143 -17.01 -20.79 1.33
C PRO A 143 -16.69 -19.59 2.19
N GLY A 144 -16.21 -19.79 3.42
CA GLY A 144 -15.82 -18.71 4.34
C GLY A 144 -14.65 -17.87 3.81
N VAL A 145 -13.61 -18.50 3.23
CA VAL A 145 -12.46 -17.78 2.66
C VAL A 145 -12.90 -16.95 1.44
N ARG A 146 -13.75 -17.53 0.58
CA ARG A 146 -14.28 -16.81 -0.57
C ARG A 146 -15.17 -15.64 -0.17
N ALA A 147 -16.02 -15.82 0.84
CA ALA A 147 -16.89 -14.78 1.35
C ALA A 147 -16.06 -13.63 1.96
N ALA A 148 -15.07 -13.95 2.80
CA ALA A 148 -14.16 -12.97 3.38
C ALA A 148 -13.37 -12.20 2.32
N TRP A 149 -12.77 -12.91 1.35
CA TRP A 149 -12.07 -12.28 0.24
C TRP A 149 -12.99 -11.40 -0.60
N GLY A 150 -14.20 -11.88 -0.92
CA GLY A 150 -15.21 -11.12 -1.65
C GLY A 150 -15.63 -9.85 -0.90
N ALA A 151 -15.80 -9.93 0.42
CA ALA A 151 -16.12 -8.79 1.26
C ALA A 151 -14.97 -7.76 1.30
N LEU A 152 -13.72 -8.21 1.53
CA LEU A 152 -12.55 -7.32 1.58
C LEU A 152 -12.26 -6.64 0.24
N THR A 153 -12.47 -7.35 -0.87
CA THR A 153 -12.21 -6.83 -2.21
C THR A 153 -13.42 -6.16 -2.87
N ALA A 154 -14.58 -6.12 -2.18
CA ALA A 154 -15.72 -5.34 -2.64
C ALA A 154 -15.35 -3.86 -2.69
N PRO A 155 -15.62 -3.13 -3.79
CA PRO A 155 -15.13 -1.76 -3.96
C PRO A 155 -15.47 -0.83 -2.79
N VAL A 156 -16.71 -0.82 -2.32
CA VAL A 156 -17.12 0.02 -1.20
C VAL A 156 -16.37 -0.31 0.07
N ASN A 157 -16.22 -1.61 0.39
CA ASN A 157 -15.50 -2.03 1.59
C ASN A 157 -14.01 -1.70 1.52
N ALA A 158 -13.37 -1.93 0.37
CA ALA A 158 -11.97 -1.57 0.16
C ALA A 158 -11.75 -0.05 0.29
N TRP A 159 -12.68 0.76 -0.23
CA TRP A 159 -12.67 2.20 -0.07
C TRP A 159 -12.83 2.62 1.40
N LEU A 160 -13.81 2.05 2.10
CA LEU A 160 -14.03 2.34 3.53
C LEU A 160 -12.84 1.95 4.39
N LEU A 161 -12.22 0.80 4.12
CA LEU A 161 -11.03 0.35 4.84
C LEU A 161 -9.85 1.30 4.62
N HIS A 162 -9.65 1.74 3.38
CA HIS A 162 -8.58 2.69 3.05
C HIS A 162 -8.84 4.07 3.65
N PHE A 163 -10.07 4.57 3.55
CA PHE A 163 -10.52 5.79 4.20
C PHE A 163 -10.29 5.73 5.71
N ALA A 164 -10.77 4.67 6.37
CA ALA A 164 -10.64 4.50 7.82
C ALA A 164 -9.18 4.42 8.27
N ALA A 165 -8.34 3.68 7.54
CA ALA A 165 -6.91 3.62 7.84
C ALA A 165 -6.26 5.00 7.75
N LEU A 166 -6.52 5.75 6.66
CA LEU A 166 -5.97 7.09 6.49
C LEU A 166 -6.39 8.03 7.63
N TRP A 167 -7.67 8.17 7.88
CA TRP A 167 -8.16 9.13 8.88
C TRP A 167 -7.79 8.73 10.31
N MET A 168 -7.93 7.45 10.66
CA MET A 168 -7.63 6.97 12.02
C MET A 168 -6.16 7.20 12.39
N TRP A 169 -5.23 6.84 11.48
CA TRP A 169 -3.81 6.99 11.78
C TRP A 169 -3.33 8.44 11.83
N HIS A 170 -4.06 9.38 11.23
CA HIS A 170 -3.72 10.80 11.32
C HIS A 170 -4.37 11.51 12.53
N VAL A 171 -5.22 10.82 13.31
CA VAL A 171 -5.64 11.32 14.62
C VAL A 171 -4.40 11.45 15.52
N PRO A 172 -4.18 12.60 16.20
CA PRO A 172 -2.95 12.85 16.97
C PRO A 172 -2.58 11.72 17.95
N ALA A 173 -3.54 11.17 18.67
CA ALA A 173 -3.28 10.07 19.62
C ALA A 173 -2.74 8.80 18.91
N CYS A 174 -3.34 8.40 17.78
CA CYS A 174 -2.91 7.22 17.03
C CYS A 174 -1.55 7.43 16.37
N PHE A 175 -1.33 8.60 15.77
CA PHE A 175 -0.07 8.93 15.12
C PHE A 175 1.09 8.97 16.12
N GLN A 176 0.91 9.63 17.26
CA GLN A 176 1.91 9.68 18.31
C GLN A 176 2.19 8.29 18.92
N ALA A 177 1.18 7.42 19.04
CA ALA A 177 1.39 6.04 19.47
C ALA A 177 2.27 5.26 18.46
N ALA A 178 2.12 5.53 17.16
CA ALA A 178 2.98 4.95 16.13
C ALA A 178 4.42 5.47 16.21
N LEU A 179 4.61 6.76 16.50
CA LEU A 179 5.96 7.34 16.72
C LEU A 179 6.63 6.80 18.00
N ALA A 180 5.86 6.46 19.01
CA ALA A 180 6.37 5.99 20.30
C ALA A 180 6.66 4.48 20.35
N SER A 181 6.19 3.69 19.35
CA SER A 181 6.27 2.23 19.39
C SER A 181 6.49 1.63 18.01
N ASN A 182 7.58 0.86 17.84
CA ASN A 182 7.88 0.14 16.60
C ASN A 182 6.73 -0.79 16.17
N GLY A 183 6.04 -1.43 17.14
CA GLY A 183 4.89 -2.30 16.84
C GLY A 183 3.70 -1.52 16.29
N MET A 184 3.40 -0.35 16.84
CA MET A 184 2.34 0.53 16.34
C MET A 184 2.70 1.15 14.99
N HIS A 185 3.97 1.52 14.78
CA HIS A 185 4.49 1.99 13.49
C HIS A 185 4.38 0.90 12.42
N ALA A 186 4.77 -0.33 12.73
CA ALA A 186 4.61 -1.47 11.85
C ALA A 186 3.13 -1.75 11.51
N LEU A 187 2.23 -1.62 12.48
CA LEU A 187 0.78 -1.77 12.28
C LEU A 187 0.24 -0.66 11.38
N GLN A 188 0.69 0.58 11.56
CA GLN A 188 0.34 1.72 10.72
C GLN A 188 0.73 1.47 9.26
N HIS A 189 2.00 1.16 8.98
CA HIS A 189 2.48 0.90 7.63
C HIS A 189 1.83 -0.33 6.99
N THR A 190 1.64 -1.40 7.76
CA THR A 190 0.97 -2.62 7.28
C THR A 190 -0.49 -2.34 6.92
N SER A 191 -1.21 -1.58 7.74
CA SER A 191 -2.61 -1.23 7.48
C SER A 191 -2.75 -0.29 6.27
N PHE A 192 -1.83 0.67 6.09
CA PHE A 192 -1.80 1.53 4.91
C PHE A 192 -1.52 0.73 3.63
N LEU A 193 -0.49 -0.10 3.64
CA LEU A 193 -0.16 -0.92 2.47
C LEU A 193 -1.29 -1.92 2.15
N ALA A 194 -1.83 -2.62 3.16
CA ALA A 194 -2.89 -3.59 2.96
C ALA A 194 -4.17 -2.95 2.43
N SER A 195 -4.61 -1.84 3.02
CA SER A 195 -5.80 -1.13 2.56
C SER A 195 -5.61 -0.53 1.16
N ALA A 196 -4.42 0.01 0.85
CA ALA A 196 -4.09 0.50 -0.48
C ALA A 196 -4.03 -0.63 -1.52
N LEU A 197 -3.50 -1.80 -1.19
CA LEU A 197 -3.53 -2.97 -2.08
C LEU A 197 -4.97 -3.40 -2.40
N LEU A 198 -5.87 -3.44 -1.40
CA LEU A 198 -7.30 -3.74 -1.62
C LEU A 198 -7.97 -2.65 -2.46
N PHE A 199 -7.67 -1.38 -2.18
CA PHE A 199 -8.15 -0.23 -2.94
C PHE A 199 -7.75 -0.33 -4.41
N TRP A 200 -6.46 -0.46 -4.71
CA TRP A 200 -5.97 -0.55 -6.08
C TRP A 200 -6.36 -1.86 -6.76
N TRP A 201 -6.55 -2.95 -6.00
CA TRP A 201 -7.12 -4.19 -6.52
C TRP A 201 -8.54 -3.99 -7.05
N ALA A 202 -9.38 -3.23 -6.35
CA ALA A 202 -10.74 -2.90 -6.80
C ALA A 202 -10.72 -2.07 -8.09
N VAL A 203 -9.73 -1.18 -8.27
CA VAL A 203 -9.59 -0.31 -9.46
C VAL A 203 -8.94 -1.03 -10.64
N LEU A 204 -7.84 -1.77 -10.41
CA LEU A 204 -6.95 -2.30 -11.47
C LEU A 204 -7.05 -3.81 -11.64
N GLY A 205 -7.46 -4.53 -10.61
CA GLY A 205 -7.35 -6.01 -10.54
C GLY A 205 -8.45 -6.77 -11.28
N ARG A 206 -9.60 -6.17 -11.55
CA ARG A 206 -10.76 -6.83 -12.16
C ARG A 206 -10.91 -6.41 -13.62
N GLU A 207 -10.52 -7.29 -14.53
CA GLU A 207 -10.93 -7.15 -15.94
C GLU A 207 -12.45 -7.29 -16.02
N GLY A 208 -13.18 -6.19 -16.21
CA GLY A 208 -14.64 -6.18 -16.34
C GLY A 208 -15.42 -6.16 -15.02
N GLY A 209 -14.91 -5.50 -13.99
CA GLY A 209 -15.60 -5.37 -12.69
C GLY A 209 -17.05 -4.96 -12.81
N THR A 210 -17.90 -5.55 -11.96
CA THR A 210 -19.38 -5.38 -11.87
C THR A 210 -19.85 -3.94 -11.65
N HIS A 211 -18.94 -3.04 -11.30
CA HIS A 211 -19.19 -1.59 -11.31
C HIS A 211 -18.52 -1.03 -12.54
N GLY A 212 -19.31 -0.57 -13.51
CA GLY A 212 -18.83 -0.01 -14.76
C GLY A 212 -17.71 1.02 -14.54
N ARG A 213 -16.93 1.29 -15.58
CA ARG A 213 -15.74 2.20 -15.53
C ARG A 213 -16.04 3.55 -14.91
N GLY A 214 -17.29 4.05 -15.01
CA GLY A 214 -17.76 5.25 -14.31
C GLY A 214 -17.65 5.15 -12.79
N GLY A 215 -17.97 4.00 -12.21
CA GLY A 215 -17.82 3.76 -10.77
C GLY A 215 -16.36 3.87 -10.29
N ALA A 216 -15.40 3.39 -11.08
CA ALA A 216 -13.97 3.51 -10.74
C ALA A 216 -13.48 4.97 -10.77
N ILE A 217 -14.01 5.80 -11.64
CA ILE A 217 -13.70 7.23 -11.71
C ILE A 217 -14.22 7.95 -10.45
N ILE A 218 -15.48 7.69 -10.05
CA ILE A 218 -16.08 8.26 -8.83
C ILE A 218 -15.28 7.80 -7.59
N TYR A 219 -14.87 6.54 -7.57
CA TYR A 219 -14.08 5.94 -6.51
C TYR A 219 -12.73 6.65 -6.32
N LEU A 220 -11.99 6.91 -7.42
CA LEU A 220 -10.75 7.67 -7.40
C LEU A 220 -10.98 9.15 -7.05
N PHE A 221 -12.02 9.76 -7.58
CA PHE A 221 -12.35 11.15 -7.30
C PHE A 221 -12.69 11.37 -5.83
N THR A 222 -13.55 10.53 -5.23
CA THR A 222 -13.88 10.66 -3.81
C THR A 222 -12.68 10.41 -2.91
N THR A 223 -11.76 9.52 -3.31
CA THR A 223 -10.50 9.30 -2.59
C THR A 223 -9.61 10.55 -2.68
N MET A 224 -9.41 11.09 -3.87
CA MET A 224 -8.66 12.34 -4.06
C MET A 224 -9.22 13.48 -3.18
N MET A 225 -10.55 13.59 -3.09
CA MET A 225 -11.20 14.63 -2.29
C MET A 225 -10.90 14.50 -0.80
N HIS A 226 -11.08 13.30 -0.22
CA HIS A 226 -10.87 13.16 1.23
C HIS A 226 -9.39 13.14 1.62
N THR A 227 -8.48 12.60 0.78
CA THR A 227 -7.03 12.68 1.04
C THR A 227 -6.52 14.11 0.89
N GLY A 228 -7.01 14.82 -0.12
CA GLY A 228 -6.74 16.24 -0.30
C GLY A 228 -7.26 17.09 0.86
N ALA A 229 -8.47 16.82 1.38
CA ALA A 229 -9.00 17.48 2.56
C ALA A 229 -8.11 17.25 3.79
N LEU A 230 -7.65 16.02 4.00
CA LEU A 230 -6.73 15.70 5.10
C LEU A 230 -5.39 16.45 4.95
N GLY A 231 -4.79 16.45 3.76
CA GLY A 231 -3.57 17.20 3.48
C GLY A 231 -3.75 18.71 3.66
N ALA A 232 -4.88 19.26 3.21
CA ALA A 232 -5.22 20.68 3.40
C ALA A 232 -5.36 21.05 4.90
N LEU A 233 -5.94 20.18 5.72
CA LEU A 233 -6.04 20.40 7.18
C LEU A 233 -4.65 20.56 7.81
N PHE A 234 -3.66 19.75 7.43
CA PHE A 234 -2.29 19.90 7.92
C PHE A 234 -1.61 21.15 7.39
N THR A 235 -1.77 21.41 6.09
CA THR A 235 -1.13 22.57 5.43
C THR A 235 -1.65 23.91 5.95
N MET A 236 -2.94 23.97 6.25
CA MET A 236 -3.61 25.20 6.69
C MET A 236 -3.64 25.35 8.21
N SER A 237 -3.13 24.38 8.96
CA SER A 237 -3.09 24.45 10.42
C SER A 237 -2.16 25.56 10.89
N GLY A 238 -2.61 26.33 11.89
CA GLY A 238 -1.80 27.35 12.57
C GLY A 238 -0.97 26.79 13.75
N SER A 239 -1.03 25.48 14.03
CA SER A 239 -0.30 24.83 15.12
C SER A 239 0.15 23.44 14.76
N ALA A 240 1.27 22.99 15.34
CA ALA A 240 1.76 21.62 15.18
C ALA A 240 0.92 20.65 16.01
N TRP A 241 0.46 19.55 15.38
CA TRP A 241 -0.43 18.56 16.01
C TRP A 241 0.31 17.41 16.66
N TYR A 242 1.59 17.20 16.32
CA TYR A 242 2.37 16.07 16.78
C TYR A 242 3.58 16.51 17.62
N PRO A 243 3.38 16.83 18.91
CA PRO A 243 4.44 17.35 19.78
C PRO A 243 5.61 16.38 19.99
N LEU A 244 5.44 15.08 19.75
CA LEU A 244 6.55 14.11 19.86
C LEU A 244 7.66 14.35 18.84
N TYR A 245 7.42 15.00 17.72
CA TYR A 245 8.50 15.41 16.81
C TYR A 245 9.38 16.50 17.44
N GLY A 246 8.81 17.34 18.32
CA GLY A 246 9.55 18.46 18.92
C GLY A 246 10.21 19.31 17.85
N ASN A 247 11.51 19.60 18.03
CA ASN A 247 12.31 20.38 17.09
C ASN A 247 13.20 19.51 16.18
N ARG A 248 12.94 18.19 16.05
CA ARG A 248 13.80 17.27 15.29
C ARG A 248 13.88 17.62 13.81
N ALA A 249 12.81 18.16 13.22
CA ALA A 249 12.79 18.60 11.83
C ALA A 249 13.80 19.74 11.52
N GLN A 250 14.34 20.41 12.55
CA GLN A 250 15.42 21.38 12.38
C GLN A 250 16.69 20.76 11.78
N LEU A 251 16.90 19.45 11.90
CA LEU A 251 17.96 18.72 11.20
C LEU A 251 17.85 18.83 9.67
N PHE A 252 16.66 19.11 9.18
CA PHE A 252 16.36 19.35 7.75
C PHE A 252 16.08 20.83 7.47
N GLY A 253 16.35 21.75 8.41
CA GLY A 253 16.15 23.18 8.27
C GLY A 253 14.68 23.64 8.38
N LEU A 254 13.79 22.80 8.95
CA LEU A 254 12.36 23.10 9.07
C LEU A 254 11.95 23.28 10.54
N GLY A 255 11.12 24.29 10.81
CA GLY A 255 10.42 24.38 12.10
C GLY A 255 9.30 23.33 12.20
N PRO A 256 8.79 23.03 13.42
CA PRO A 256 7.77 21.99 13.61
C PRO A 256 6.47 22.23 12.82
N LEU A 257 6.06 23.48 12.71
CA LEU A 257 4.86 23.86 11.93
C LEU A 257 5.11 23.79 10.43
N GLU A 258 6.27 24.27 9.99
CA GLU A 258 6.68 24.22 8.58
C GLU A 258 6.79 22.80 8.06
N ASP A 259 7.37 21.90 8.86
CA ASP A 259 7.46 20.47 8.56
C ASP A 259 6.08 19.83 8.44
N GLN A 260 5.15 20.14 9.37
CA GLN A 260 3.77 19.65 9.28
C GLN A 260 3.05 20.19 8.04
N GLN A 261 3.20 21.47 7.72
CA GLN A 261 2.60 22.08 6.55
C GLN A 261 3.15 21.48 5.26
N LEU A 262 4.46 21.23 5.20
CA LEU A 262 5.11 20.54 4.10
C LEU A 262 4.59 19.10 3.95
N GLY A 263 4.45 18.35 5.05
CA GLY A 263 3.86 17.02 5.05
C GLY A 263 2.42 17.01 4.51
N GLY A 264 1.63 18.02 4.90
CA GLY A 264 0.29 18.24 4.35
C GLY A 264 0.29 18.47 2.83
N LEU A 265 1.21 19.29 2.33
CA LEU A 265 1.39 19.53 0.89
C LEU A 265 1.79 18.29 0.13
N ILE A 266 2.64 17.43 0.72
CA ILE A 266 3.05 16.13 0.15
C ILE A 266 1.84 15.21 0.00
N MET A 267 0.97 15.12 1.00
CA MET A 267 -0.26 14.35 0.90
C MET A 267 -1.23 14.92 -0.11
N TRP A 268 -1.38 16.24 -0.15
CA TRP A 268 -2.37 16.92 -1.00
C TRP A 268 -1.97 16.90 -2.47
N ILE A 269 -0.78 17.35 -2.81
CA ILE A 269 -0.37 17.57 -4.20
C ILE A 269 0.04 16.27 -4.88
N PRO A 270 1.07 15.52 -4.46
CA PRO A 270 1.44 14.26 -5.08
C PRO A 270 0.32 13.21 -5.05
N GLY A 271 -0.36 13.05 -3.90
CA GLY A 271 -1.50 12.14 -3.77
C GLY A 271 -2.63 12.51 -4.72
N GLY A 272 -3.02 13.80 -4.77
CA GLY A 272 -4.03 14.30 -5.68
C GLY A 272 -3.69 14.03 -7.15
N PHE A 273 -2.45 14.28 -7.57
CA PHE A 273 -1.99 14.00 -8.93
C PHE A 273 -2.04 12.51 -9.28
N ALA A 274 -1.69 11.61 -8.36
CA ALA A 274 -1.72 10.18 -8.61
C ALA A 274 -3.15 9.67 -8.87
N TYR A 275 -4.12 10.05 -8.05
CA TYR A 275 -5.53 9.68 -8.23
C TYR A 275 -6.13 10.32 -9.48
N LEU A 276 -5.80 11.60 -9.75
CA LEU A 276 -6.23 12.29 -10.96
C LEU A 276 -5.70 11.60 -12.22
N ALA A 277 -4.40 11.32 -12.27
CA ALA A 277 -3.78 10.63 -13.41
C ALA A 277 -4.40 9.25 -13.65
N ALA A 278 -4.61 8.47 -12.59
CA ALA A 278 -5.29 7.18 -12.70
C ALA A 278 -6.72 7.33 -13.24
N GLY A 279 -7.48 8.31 -12.74
CA GLY A 279 -8.83 8.63 -13.19
C GLY A 279 -8.87 9.03 -14.68
N LEU A 280 -7.96 9.89 -15.11
CA LEU A 280 -7.83 10.32 -16.52
C LEU A 280 -7.48 9.16 -17.44
N VAL A 281 -6.56 8.27 -17.04
CA VAL A 281 -6.22 7.07 -17.80
C VAL A 281 -7.44 6.15 -17.95
N LEU A 282 -8.21 5.94 -16.88
CA LEU A 282 -9.43 5.13 -16.94
C LEU A 282 -10.50 5.78 -17.82
N CYS A 283 -10.69 7.09 -17.71
CA CYS A 283 -11.60 7.87 -18.54
C CYS A 283 -11.23 7.77 -20.03
N ALA A 284 -9.97 7.99 -20.37
CA ALA A 284 -9.48 7.86 -21.73
C ALA A 284 -9.69 6.45 -22.32
N ARG A 285 -9.44 5.40 -21.51
CA ARG A 285 -9.72 4.02 -21.91
C ARG A 285 -11.22 3.76 -22.10
N TRP A 286 -12.07 4.36 -21.30
CA TRP A 286 -13.52 4.24 -21.42
C TRP A 286 -14.03 4.89 -22.71
N LEU A 287 -13.60 6.10 -23.00
CA LEU A 287 -13.99 6.83 -24.22
C LEU A 287 -13.53 6.13 -25.51
N ARG A 288 -12.32 5.53 -25.51
CA ARG A 288 -11.77 4.82 -26.68
C ARG A 288 -12.50 3.52 -27.03
N GLN A 289 -13.28 2.93 -26.11
CA GLN A 289 -13.92 1.65 -26.36
C GLN A 289 -15.32 1.75 -27.00
N GLY A 290 -15.83 2.97 -27.25
CA GLY A 290 -17.10 3.22 -27.94
C GLY A 290 -18.34 2.54 -27.30
N PRO A 291 -19.55 2.86 -27.70
CA PRO A 291 -20.72 2.04 -27.37
C PRO A 291 -20.54 0.68 -28.04
N GLY A 292 -20.54 -0.40 -27.25
CA GLY A 292 -20.57 -1.76 -27.79
C GLY A 292 -21.74 -1.93 -28.79
N PRO A 293 -21.65 -2.87 -29.75
CA PRO A 293 -22.70 -3.08 -30.70
C PRO A 293 -24.01 -3.29 -29.92
N ARG A 294 -24.98 -2.38 -30.11
CA ARG A 294 -26.36 -2.59 -29.66
C ARG A 294 -26.78 -3.86 -30.33
N THR A 295 -27.09 -4.91 -29.57
CA THR A 295 -27.85 -6.04 -30.06
C THR A 295 -29.10 -5.44 -30.65
N ALA A 296 -29.18 -5.46 -32.00
CA ALA A 296 -30.41 -5.14 -32.68
C ALA A 296 -31.43 -6.16 -32.17
N GLU A 297 -32.36 -5.70 -31.31
CA GLU A 297 -33.55 -6.46 -30.98
C GLU A 297 -34.22 -6.76 -32.30
N ALA A 298 -34.20 -8.04 -32.68
CA ALA A 298 -35.05 -8.56 -33.71
C ALA A 298 -36.51 -8.31 -33.23
N ARG A 299 -37.17 -7.33 -33.82
CA ARG A 299 -38.60 -7.18 -33.69
C ARG A 299 -39.23 -8.33 -34.47
N PRO A 300 -40.29 -8.98 -33.92
CA PRO A 300 -41.02 -10.08 -34.54
C PRO A 300 -41.74 -9.67 -35.83
#